data_f9916996fd6dc8ede7d66d174cd85f18
#
_entry.id   f9916996fd6dc8ede7d66d174cd85f18
#
_cell.length_a   1.000
_cell.length_b   1.000
_cell.length_c   1.000
_cell.angle_alpha   90.00
_cell.angle_beta   90.00
_cell.angle_gamma   90.00
#
_symmetry.space_group_name_H-M   'P 1'
#
loop_
_entity.id
_entity.type
_entity.pdbx_description
1 polymer ?
#
loop_
_entity_poly.entity_id
_entity_poly.type
_entity_poly.pdbx_seq_one_letter_code
_entity_poly.pdbx_strand_id
1 'polypeptide(L)'
;MVTRIDFWKRTGVDSLAIAIGTSHGAYKFSHKPTGDVLVMSVIEEIHRRLPNTHLVMHGSSSVPQELLDILRMYGGYFRETFGVPLEEIQRGIQHGVRKINVDTDNRLAMTGA
;
A
#
# COMPACT_ATOMS: atom_id res chain seq x y z
N MET A 1 -25.45 2.35 -0.98
CA MET A 1 -24.03 1.92 -1.00
C MET A 1 -23.67 1.28 0.34
N VAL A 2 -23.00 0.15 0.31
CA VAL A 2 -22.56 -0.53 1.54
C VAL A 2 -21.25 0.13 1.99
N THR A 3 -21.23 0.65 3.22
CA THR A 3 -20.00 1.21 3.81
C THR A 3 -19.07 0.07 4.26
N ARG A 4 -17.82 0.39 4.57
CA ARG A 4 -16.84 -0.56 5.11
C ARG A 4 -17.34 -1.17 6.43
N ILE A 5 -17.95 -0.35 7.27
CA ILE A 5 -18.51 -0.80 8.56
C ILE A 5 -19.72 -1.69 8.34
N ASP A 6 -20.62 -1.34 7.42
CA ASP A 6 -21.79 -2.17 7.11
C ASP A 6 -21.35 -3.53 6.55
N PHE A 7 -20.36 -3.54 5.67
CA PHE A 7 -19.81 -4.79 5.13
C PHE A 7 -19.29 -5.68 6.27
N TRP A 8 -18.52 -5.12 7.20
CA TRP A 8 -18.01 -5.86 8.34
C TRP A 8 -19.16 -6.43 9.22
N LYS A 9 -20.13 -5.60 9.52
CA LYS A 9 -21.30 -6.02 10.34
C LYS A 9 -22.08 -7.16 9.71
N ARG A 10 -22.20 -7.14 8.40
CA ARG A 10 -22.99 -8.15 7.66
C ARG A 10 -22.21 -9.43 7.44
N THR A 11 -20.91 -9.41 7.38
CA THR A 11 -20.06 -10.56 7.07
C THR A 11 -19.35 -11.13 8.28
N GLY A 12 -19.03 -10.31 9.29
CA GLY A 12 -18.29 -10.75 10.48
C GLY A 12 -16.86 -11.18 10.21
N VAL A 13 -16.23 -10.64 9.16
CA VAL A 13 -14.86 -11.02 8.80
C VAL A 13 -13.84 -10.63 9.88
N ASP A 14 -12.80 -11.41 10.01
CA ASP A 14 -11.69 -11.15 10.94
C ASP A 14 -10.68 -10.17 10.37
N SER A 15 -10.55 -10.12 9.05
CA SER A 15 -9.67 -9.22 8.33
C SER A 15 -10.43 -8.51 7.25
N LEU A 16 -10.16 -7.23 7.07
CA LEU A 16 -10.86 -6.38 6.11
C LEU A 16 -9.85 -5.63 5.25
N ALA A 17 -9.92 -5.86 3.94
CA ALA A 17 -9.16 -5.07 2.98
C ALA A 17 -9.90 -3.77 2.70
N ILE A 18 -9.23 -2.66 2.78
CA ILE A 18 -9.83 -1.33 2.65
C ILE A 18 -9.18 -0.56 1.51
N ALA A 19 -9.97 0.28 0.86
CA ALA A 19 -9.48 1.22 -0.15
C ALA A 19 -8.87 2.42 0.55
N ILE A 20 -7.62 2.69 0.27
CA ILE A 20 -6.81 3.70 0.95
C ILE A 20 -6.08 4.65 -0.01
N GLY A 21 -6.58 4.75 -1.24
CA GLY A 21 -6.03 5.68 -2.23
C GLY A 21 -4.87 5.12 -3.05
N THR A 22 -4.65 3.82 -3.05
CA THR A 22 -3.57 3.19 -3.82
C THR A 22 -4.11 2.30 -4.93
N SER A 23 -3.24 1.95 -5.88
CA SER A 23 -3.53 1.03 -6.97
C SER A 23 -2.45 -0.04 -7.07
N HIS A 24 -2.78 -1.12 -7.76
CA HIS A 24 -1.82 -2.18 -8.04
C HIS A 24 -0.88 -1.80 -9.19
N GLY A 25 0.31 -2.42 -9.21
CA GLY A 25 1.26 -2.31 -10.29
C GLY A 25 2.45 -1.42 -9.98
N ALA A 26 3.43 -1.42 -10.89
CA ALA A 26 4.68 -0.68 -10.72
C ALA A 26 4.51 0.82 -10.94
N TYR A 27 3.59 1.23 -11.80
CA TYR A 27 3.41 2.64 -12.17
C TYR A 27 2.28 3.27 -11.36
N LYS A 28 2.50 3.40 -10.05
CA LYS A 28 1.52 3.95 -9.11
C LYS A 28 1.43 5.47 -9.22
N PHE A 29 2.56 6.14 -9.22
CA PHE A 29 2.64 7.60 -9.26
C PHE A 29 3.71 8.02 -10.26
N SER A 30 3.38 9.01 -11.09
CA SER A 30 4.32 9.59 -12.07
C SER A 30 5.26 10.60 -11.45
N HIS A 31 4.92 11.12 -10.27
CA HIS A 31 5.72 12.09 -9.52
C HIS A 31 6.00 11.55 -8.13
N LYS A 32 7.14 11.97 -7.55
CA LYS A 32 7.44 11.61 -6.17
C LYS A 32 6.36 12.18 -5.25
N PRO A 33 5.73 11.35 -4.41
CA PRO A 33 4.72 11.84 -3.48
C PRO A 33 5.34 12.83 -2.48
N THR A 34 4.70 13.99 -2.31
CA THR A 34 5.15 15.05 -1.43
C THR A 34 4.29 15.23 -0.20
N GLY A 35 3.21 14.47 -0.09
CA GLY A 35 2.30 14.53 1.04
C GLY A 35 1.75 13.17 1.36
N ASP A 36 0.63 13.13 2.04
CA ASP A 36 -0.02 11.88 2.42
C ASP A 36 -0.58 11.18 1.18
N VAL A 37 0.02 10.05 0.82
CA VAL A 37 -0.45 9.20 -0.27
C VAL A 37 -1.64 8.38 0.18
N LEU A 38 -1.54 7.83 1.40
CA LEU A 38 -2.62 7.06 2.00
C LEU A 38 -3.61 7.99 2.68
N VAL A 39 -4.88 7.62 2.63
CA VAL A 39 -5.91 8.35 3.36
C VAL A 39 -5.89 7.89 4.82
N MET A 40 -4.93 8.41 5.58
CA MET A 40 -4.69 8.00 6.97
C MET A 40 -5.89 8.23 7.86
N SER A 41 -6.64 9.31 7.65
CA SER A 41 -7.84 9.59 8.43
C SER A 41 -8.88 8.48 8.31
N VAL A 42 -8.99 7.86 7.13
CA VAL A 42 -9.91 6.73 6.92
C VAL A 42 -9.42 5.48 7.66
N ILE A 43 -8.12 5.21 7.59
CA ILE A 43 -7.52 4.07 8.31
C ILE A 43 -7.74 4.22 9.82
N GLU A 44 -7.45 5.40 10.36
CA GLU A 44 -7.63 5.69 11.78
C GLU A 44 -9.08 5.54 12.22
N GLU A 45 -10.02 6.07 11.43
CA GLU A 45 -11.44 5.99 11.72
C GLU A 45 -11.95 4.55 11.70
N ILE A 46 -11.54 3.76 10.73
CA ILE A 46 -11.93 2.34 10.65
C ILE A 46 -11.37 1.57 11.84
N HIS A 47 -10.11 1.80 12.17
CA HIS A 47 -9.49 1.15 13.32
C HIS A 47 -10.17 1.52 14.63
N ARG A 48 -10.57 2.78 14.77
CA ARG A 48 -11.29 3.25 15.96
C ARG A 48 -12.63 2.54 16.14
N ARG A 49 -13.34 2.30 15.02
CA ARG A 49 -14.64 1.62 15.03
C ARG A 49 -14.53 0.11 15.09
N LEU A 50 -13.47 -0.45 14.57
CA LEU A 50 -13.23 -1.89 14.49
C LEU A 50 -11.87 -2.24 15.10
N PRO A 51 -11.67 -2.03 16.41
CA PRO A 51 -10.34 -2.16 17.01
C PRO A 51 -9.80 -3.58 17.02
N ASN A 52 -10.66 -4.59 16.89
CA ASN A 52 -10.27 -6.01 16.91
C ASN A 52 -10.23 -6.63 15.51
N THR A 53 -10.49 -5.86 14.46
CA THR A 53 -10.45 -6.35 13.09
C THR A 53 -9.11 -5.98 12.45
N HIS A 54 -8.46 -6.95 11.84
CA HIS A 54 -7.19 -6.71 11.15
C HIS A 54 -7.44 -6.03 9.82
N LEU A 55 -6.71 -4.94 9.56
CA LEU A 55 -6.81 -4.22 8.29
C LEU A 55 -5.74 -4.71 7.31
N VAL A 56 -6.10 -4.79 6.05
CA VAL A 56 -5.23 -5.25 4.97
C VAL A 56 -5.07 -4.15 3.94
N MET A 57 -3.82 -3.83 3.60
CA MET A 57 -3.48 -2.86 2.56
C MET A 57 -3.13 -3.57 1.28
N HIS A 58 -3.79 -3.18 0.19
CA HIS A 58 -3.46 -3.59 -1.17
C HIS A 58 -2.79 -2.45 -1.92
N GLY A 59 -2.05 -2.78 -2.98
CA GLY A 59 -1.39 -1.79 -3.82
C GLY A 59 -0.33 -0.99 -3.08
N SER A 60 0.38 -1.63 -2.14
CA SER A 60 1.22 -0.95 -1.16
C SER A 60 2.72 -1.13 -1.40
N SER A 61 3.13 -1.60 -2.58
CA SER A 61 4.56 -1.69 -2.92
C SER A 61 5.22 -0.32 -2.83
N SER A 62 6.41 -0.28 -2.24
CA SER A 62 7.15 0.98 -2.06
C SER A 62 7.94 1.40 -3.31
N VAL A 63 8.17 0.46 -4.22
CA VAL A 63 8.93 0.66 -5.46
C VAL A 63 10.31 1.26 -5.13
N PRO A 64 11.25 0.46 -4.57
CA PRO A 64 12.56 0.97 -4.18
C PRO A 64 13.32 1.52 -5.39
N GLN A 65 13.72 2.78 -5.32
CA GLN A 65 14.35 3.48 -6.45
C GLN A 65 15.71 2.89 -6.77
N GLU A 66 16.44 2.38 -5.78
CA GLU A 66 17.73 1.75 -5.97
C GLU A 66 17.64 0.53 -6.90
N LEU A 67 16.57 -0.24 -6.80
CA LEU A 67 16.37 -1.40 -7.66
C LEU A 67 16.03 -1.00 -9.09
N LEU A 68 15.24 0.07 -9.27
CA LEU A 68 14.99 0.61 -10.60
C LEU A 68 16.27 1.12 -11.24
N ASP A 69 17.14 1.79 -10.48
CA ASP A 69 18.41 2.30 -10.97
C ASP A 69 19.33 1.17 -11.42
N ILE A 70 19.39 0.06 -10.65
CA ILE A 70 20.17 -1.12 -11.05
C ILE A 70 19.65 -1.68 -12.36
N LEU A 71 18.34 -1.84 -12.51
CA LEU A 71 17.75 -2.38 -13.74
C LEU A 71 18.01 -1.47 -14.95
N ARG A 72 17.95 -0.16 -14.77
CA ARG A 72 18.27 0.82 -15.83
C ARG A 72 19.74 0.75 -16.24
N MET A 73 20.64 0.55 -15.27
CA MET A 73 22.08 0.40 -15.52
C MET A 73 22.37 -0.79 -16.43
N TYR A 74 21.60 -1.86 -16.36
CA TYR A 74 21.76 -3.05 -17.17
C TYR A 74 20.82 -3.08 -18.39
N GLY A 75 20.32 -1.94 -18.83
CA GLY A 75 19.56 -1.81 -20.07
C GLY A 75 18.04 -1.89 -19.94
N GLY A 76 17.52 -1.99 -18.72
CA GLY A 76 16.08 -1.97 -18.51
C GLY A 76 15.50 -0.59 -18.78
N TYR A 77 14.33 -0.54 -19.43
CA TYR A 77 13.62 0.71 -19.67
C TYR A 77 12.40 0.79 -18.78
N PHE A 78 12.39 1.78 -17.89
CA PHE A 78 11.28 2.05 -17.00
C PHE A 78 10.98 3.54 -16.99
N ARG A 79 9.69 3.89 -17.05
CA ARG A 79 9.27 5.26 -16.77
C ARG A 79 9.53 5.56 -15.29
N GLU A 80 9.73 6.84 -15.00
CA GLU A 80 9.83 7.26 -13.62
C GLU A 80 8.53 6.91 -12.87
N THR A 81 8.66 6.22 -11.75
CA THR A 81 7.51 5.76 -10.97
C THR A 81 7.87 5.71 -9.49
N PHE A 82 6.86 5.90 -8.65
CA PHE A 82 7.03 5.92 -7.20
C PHE A 82 5.92 5.08 -6.56
N GLY A 83 6.25 4.45 -5.44
CA GLY A 83 5.30 3.67 -4.66
C GLY A 83 4.84 4.41 -3.41
N VAL A 84 4.32 3.64 -2.45
CA VAL A 84 3.87 4.16 -1.18
C VAL A 84 5.08 4.39 -0.26
N PRO A 85 5.25 5.58 0.33
CA PRO A 85 6.34 5.83 1.26
C PRO A 85 6.30 4.88 2.46
N LEU A 86 7.48 4.40 2.88
CA LEU A 86 7.58 3.49 4.02
C LEU A 86 7.03 4.11 5.31
N GLU A 87 7.19 5.41 5.48
CA GLU A 87 6.70 6.13 6.65
C GLU A 87 5.17 6.02 6.77
N GLU A 88 4.46 6.09 5.65
CA GLU A 88 3.00 5.94 5.65
C GLU A 88 2.59 4.49 5.92
N ILE A 89 3.34 3.52 5.40
CA ILE A 89 3.10 2.10 5.72
C ILE A 89 3.27 1.86 7.22
N GLN A 90 4.31 2.42 7.81
CA GLN A 90 4.56 2.32 9.26
C GLN A 90 3.43 2.97 10.08
N ARG A 91 2.94 4.12 9.63
CA ARG A 91 1.78 4.76 10.27
C ARG A 91 0.55 3.87 10.20
N GLY A 92 0.30 3.24 9.05
CA GLY A 92 -0.81 2.30 8.90
C GLY A 92 -0.72 1.13 9.89
N ILE A 93 0.48 0.60 10.09
CA ILE A 93 0.71 -0.49 11.05
C ILE A 93 0.32 -0.05 12.47
N GLN A 94 0.59 1.19 12.83
CA GLN A 94 0.20 1.73 14.14
C GLN A 94 -1.32 1.86 14.29
N HIS A 95 -2.06 1.90 13.18
CA HIS A 95 -3.51 2.09 13.16
C HIS A 95 -4.28 0.85 12.70
N GLY A 96 -3.80 -0.32 13.06
CA GLY A 96 -4.54 -1.57 12.86
C GLY A 96 -4.24 -2.34 11.60
N VAL A 97 -3.37 -1.85 10.74
CA VAL A 97 -2.94 -2.59 9.54
C VAL A 97 -2.04 -3.74 9.99
N ARG A 98 -2.41 -4.96 9.62
CA ARG A 98 -1.67 -6.18 10.00
C ARG A 98 -1.17 -6.98 8.83
N LYS A 99 -1.66 -6.69 7.63
CA LYS A 99 -1.20 -7.35 6.41
C LYS A 99 -1.03 -6.30 5.32
N ILE A 100 0.13 -6.32 4.68
CA ILE A 100 0.47 -5.38 3.61
C ILE A 100 0.87 -6.23 2.41
N ASN A 101 0.11 -6.12 1.32
CA ASN A 101 0.35 -6.89 0.12
C ASN A 101 1.32 -6.14 -0.78
N VAL A 102 2.42 -6.79 -1.09
CA VAL A 102 3.43 -6.26 -2.03
C VAL A 102 3.72 -7.31 -3.10
N ASP A 103 3.87 -6.87 -4.32
CA ASP A 103 4.26 -7.71 -5.45
C ASP A 103 5.41 -7.06 -6.21
N THR A 104 5.25 -5.82 -6.60
CA THR A 104 6.26 -5.09 -7.38
C THR A 104 7.62 -5.07 -6.67
N ASP A 105 7.66 -4.85 -5.37
CA ASP A 105 8.90 -4.82 -4.61
C ASP A 105 9.65 -6.15 -4.68
N ASN A 106 8.91 -7.27 -4.57
CA ASN A 106 9.50 -8.60 -4.68
C ASN A 106 10.03 -8.86 -6.08
N ARG A 107 9.29 -8.47 -7.12
CA ARG A 107 9.72 -8.63 -8.50
C ARG A 107 10.96 -7.81 -8.81
N LEU A 108 11.02 -6.59 -8.32
CA LEU A 108 12.20 -5.73 -8.48
C LEU A 108 13.42 -6.30 -7.75
N ALA A 109 13.22 -6.80 -6.54
CA ALA A 109 14.31 -7.39 -5.76
C ALA A 109 14.88 -8.63 -6.44
N MET A 110 14.02 -9.50 -6.96
CA MET A 110 14.45 -10.72 -7.67
C MET A 110 15.18 -10.40 -8.98
N THR A 111 14.67 -9.44 -9.73
CA THR A 111 15.25 -9.06 -11.03
C THR A 111 16.53 -8.27 -10.86
N GLY A 112 16.63 -7.43 -9.82
CA GLY A 112 17.80 -6.61 -9.55
C GLY A 112 18.94 -7.34 -8.84
N ALA A 113 18.69 -8.57 -8.44
CA ALA A 113 19.72 -9.36 -7.74
C ALA A 113 20.84 -9.84 -8.69
#